data_732153e5e353d220b275bd5ee04badf4
#
_entry.id   732153e5e353d220b275bd5ee04badf4
#
_cell.length_a   1.000
_cell.length_b   1.000
_cell.length_c   1.000
_cell.angle_alpha   90.00
_cell.angle_beta   90.00
_cell.angle_gamma   90.00
#
_symmetry.space_group_name_H-M   'P 1'
#
loop_
_entity.id
_entity.type
_entity.pdbx_description
1 polymer ?
#
loop_
_entity_poly.entity_id
_entity_poly.type
_entity_poly.pdbx_seq_one_letter_code
_entity_poly.pdbx_strand_id
1 'polypeptide(L)'
;GVPLIEIVSEADMRSPEEAYAYLTALKEVIQYTGISDVKMEEGSMRVDANISLRPYGQEEFGTKTELKNLNSFSNVRKGLEYEVQRQAKILRSGGVIRQETRRYDEANKSTILMRVKEGAADYRYFPEPDLPLFEISDEWIEEMRTELPEFPKDRRARYVAELGLSDYDANQLTATKVTSDFFEAAVALGGDAKQVSNWLQGEVAQFLNAEGKTLEEIQLTPENLVEMIAIIEDGTISSKIA
;
A
#
# COMPACT_ATOMS: atom_id res chain seq x y z
N GLY A 1 -6.68 -19.56 -15.10
CA GLY A 1 -5.53 -18.91 -14.45
C GLY A 1 -5.99 -17.66 -13.70
N VAL A 2 -5.16 -17.19 -12.80
CA VAL A 2 -5.38 -15.89 -12.12
C VAL A 2 -4.46 -14.89 -12.80
N PRO A 3 -4.97 -13.73 -13.27
CA PRO A 3 -4.13 -12.70 -13.87
C PRO A 3 -3.15 -12.15 -12.82
N LEU A 4 -1.94 -11.84 -13.24
CA LEU A 4 -0.89 -11.27 -12.41
C LEU A 4 -0.36 -10.00 -13.06
N ILE A 5 -0.17 -8.95 -12.25
CA ILE A 5 0.55 -7.74 -12.63
C ILE A 5 1.89 -7.74 -11.88
N GLU A 6 2.98 -7.52 -12.60
CA GLU A 6 4.29 -7.27 -12.02
C GLU A 6 4.62 -5.77 -12.15
N ILE A 7 4.85 -5.12 -11.02
CA ILE A 7 5.22 -3.71 -10.95
C ILE A 7 6.66 -3.62 -10.51
N VAL A 8 7.51 -3.15 -11.40
CA VAL A 8 8.95 -2.99 -11.14
C VAL A 8 9.25 -1.51 -10.93
N SER A 9 9.81 -1.17 -9.76
CA SER A 9 10.25 0.20 -9.48
C SER A 9 11.61 0.48 -10.12
N GLU A 10 11.90 1.74 -10.39
CA GLU A 10 13.25 2.18 -10.67
C GLU A 10 14.15 2.03 -9.43
N ALA A 11 15.47 2.00 -9.63
CA ALA A 11 16.44 1.87 -8.55
C ALA A 11 16.77 3.23 -7.89
N ASP A 12 15.74 3.96 -7.49
CA ASP A 12 15.82 5.34 -6.97
C ASP A 12 15.51 5.48 -5.49
N MET A 13 15.00 4.43 -4.83
CA MET A 13 14.84 4.40 -3.37
C MET A 13 16.19 4.32 -2.67
N ARG A 14 16.36 5.08 -1.57
CA ARG A 14 17.64 5.24 -0.87
C ARG A 14 17.63 4.76 0.57
N SER A 15 16.47 4.35 1.10
CA SER A 15 16.35 3.82 2.46
C SER A 15 15.29 2.72 2.57
N PRO A 16 15.36 1.88 3.61
CA PRO A 16 14.30 0.93 3.94
C PRO A 16 12.94 1.60 4.24
N GLU A 17 12.98 2.82 4.79
CA GLU A 17 11.80 3.64 5.09
C GLU A 17 11.12 4.10 3.80
N GLU A 18 11.90 4.54 2.79
CA GLU A 18 11.36 4.89 1.48
C GLU A 18 10.70 3.69 0.79
N ALA A 19 11.31 2.50 0.89
CA ALA A 19 10.70 1.28 0.36
C ALA A 19 9.38 0.95 1.06
N TYR A 20 9.30 1.12 2.37
CA TYR A 20 8.06 0.95 3.14
C TYR A 20 6.99 1.95 2.72
N ALA A 21 7.35 3.22 2.60
CA ALA A 21 6.44 4.29 2.19
C ALA A 21 5.92 4.07 0.75
N TYR A 22 6.81 3.69 -0.17
CA TYR A 22 6.44 3.33 -1.54
C TYR A 22 5.42 2.19 -1.58
N LEU A 23 5.67 1.10 -0.87
CA LEU A 23 4.75 -0.05 -0.82
C LEU A 23 3.40 0.32 -0.21
N THR A 24 3.39 1.18 0.80
CA THR A 24 2.15 1.67 1.42
C THR A 24 1.34 2.49 0.42
N ALA A 25 1.95 3.43 -0.27
CA ALA A 25 1.29 4.25 -1.28
C ALA A 25 0.81 3.39 -2.48
N LEU A 26 1.62 2.44 -2.93
CA LEU A 26 1.25 1.53 -4.01
C LEU A 26 0.04 0.65 -3.64
N LYS A 27 0.03 0.12 -2.42
CA LYS A 27 -1.10 -0.63 -1.88
C LYS A 27 -2.39 0.18 -1.93
N GLU A 28 -2.36 1.41 -1.43
CA GLU A 28 -3.52 2.31 -1.44
C GLU A 28 -4.05 2.55 -2.86
N VAL A 29 -3.15 2.84 -3.81
CA VAL A 29 -3.53 3.04 -5.22
C VAL A 29 -4.20 1.80 -5.80
N ILE A 30 -3.61 0.61 -5.61
CA ILE A 30 -4.17 -0.64 -6.14
C ILE A 30 -5.53 -0.95 -5.50
N GLN A 31 -5.67 -0.75 -4.20
CA GLN A 31 -6.97 -0.95 -3.51
C GLN A 31 -8.06 -0.05 -4.07
N TYR A 32 -7.74 1.21 -4.38
CA TYR A 32 -8.71 2.15 -4.95
C TYR A 32 -9.16 1.77 -6.35
N THR A 33 -8.34 1.10 -7.15
CA THR A 33 -8.76 0.58 -8.45
C THR A 33 -9.70 -0.62 -8.36
N GLY A 34 -9.76 -1.28 -7.19
CA GLY A 34 -10.59 -2.48 -7.00
C GLY A 34 -10.09 -3.75 -7.68
N ILE A 35 -8.89 -3.74 -8.30
CA ILE A 35 -8.34 -4.90 -9.02
C ILE A 35 -7.73 -5.95 -8.10
N SER A 36 -7.39 -5.60 -6.85
CA SER A 36 -6.84 -6.50 -5.85
C SER A 36 -7.13 -5.99 -4.44
N ASP A 37 -7.26 -6.90 -3.48
CA ASP A 37 -7.33 -6.63 -2.05
C ASP A 37 -5.95 -6.40 -1.41
N VAL A 38 -4.87 -6.67 -2.16
CA VAL A 38 -3.45 -6.43 -1.81
C VAL A 38 -3.06 -6.94 -0.42
N LYS A 39 -3.44 -8.17 -0.11
CA LYS A 39 -3.11 -8.84 1.14
C LYS A 39 -1.89 -9.74 0.96
N MET A 40 -0.81 -9.44 1.66
CA MET A 40 0.43 -10.23 1.58
C MET A 40 0.26 -11.60 2.24
N GLU A 41 -0.45 -11.66 3.36
CA GLU A 41 -0.74 -12.89 4.13
C GLU A 41 -1.60 -13.88 3.36
N GLU A 42 -2.46 -13.41 2.46
CA GLU A 42 -3.32 -14.23 1.60
C GLU A 42 -2.70 -14.48 0.21
N GLY A 43 -1.53 -13.88 -0.06
CA GLY A 43 -0.77 -14.07 -1.30
C GLY A 43 -1.30 -13.29 -2.51
N SER A 44 -2.27 -12.39 -2.34
CA SER A 44 -2.75 -11.51 -3.42
C SER A 44 -1.80 -10.33 -3.71
N MET A 45 -0.81 -10.12 -2.84
CA MET A 45 0.33 -9.25 -3.08
C MET A 45 1.62 -9.95 -2.65
N ARG A 46 2.66 -9.91 -3.48
CA ARG A 46 3.99 -10.40 -3.14
C ARG A 46 5.02 -9.32 -3.42
N VAL A 47 6.08 -9.29 -2.62
CA VAL A 47 7.16 -8.32 -2.74
C VAL A 47 8.49 -9.07 -2.75
N ASP A 48 9.28 -8.82 -3.78
CA ASP A 48 10.70 -9.17 -3.83
C ASP A 48 11.49 -7.85 -3.82
N ALA A 49 12.46 -7.71 -2.92
CA ALA A 49 13.26 -6.51 -2.82
C ALA A 49 14.69 -6.76 -3.31
N ASN A 50 15.21 -5.84 -4.12
CA ASN A 50 16.60 -5.86 -4.54
C ASN A 50 17.35 -4.71 -3.86
N ILE A 51 18.49 -5.02 -3.26
CA ILE A 51 19.33 -4.06 -2.56
C ILE A 51 20.80 -4.18 -2.95
N SER A 52 21.45 -3.06 -3.14
CA SER A 52 22.91 -2.95 -3.25
C SER A 52 23.40 -1.74 -2.47
N LEU A 53 24.63 -1.79 -1.98
CA LEU A 53 25.32 -0.66 -1.38
C LEU A 53 26.47 -0.20 -2.27
N ARG A 54 26.73 1.10 -2.23
CA ARG A 54 27.87 1.73 -2.88
C ARG A 54 28.50 2.81 -1.96
N PRO A 55 29.79 3.10 -2.09
CA PRO A 55 30.38 4.23 -1.40
C PRO A 55 29.69 5.55 -1.76
N TYR A 56 29.68 6.48 -0.82
CA TYR A 56 29.15 7.81 -1.07
C TYR A 56 29.94 8.49 -2.22
N GLY A 57 29.21 9.07 -3.17
CA GLY A 57 29.80 9.72 -4.34
C GLY A 57 30.09 8.79 -5.54
N GLN A 58 29.93 7.49 -5.39
CA GLN A 58 29.98 6.56 -6.53
C GLN A 58 28.64 6.59 -7.28
N GLU A 59 28.67 6.74 -8.61
CA GLU A 59 27.47 6.72 -9.44
C GLU A 59 26.99 5.30 -9.77
N GLU A 60 27.92 4.38 -9.99
CA GLU A 60 27.60 2.99 -10.33
C GLU A 60 27.03 2.22 -9.13
N PHE A 61 26.00 1.43 -9.37
CA PHE A 61 25.43 0.57 -8.36
C PHE A 61 26.40 -0.53 -7.92
N GLY A 62 26.29 -0.93 -6.66
CA GLY A 62 26.95 -2.13 -6.16
C GLY A 62 26.27 -3.42 -6.63
N THR A 63 26.86 -4.55 -6.25
CA THR A 63 26.27 -5.87 -6.53
C THR A 63 24.99 -6.06 -5.75
N LYS A 64 23.89 -6.37 -6.45
CA LYS A 64 22.57 -6.52 -5.84
C LYS A 64 22.38 -7.88 -5.16
N THR A 65 21.69 -7.86 -4.05
CA THR A 65 21.13 -9.02 -3.35
C THR A 65 19.62 -8.96 -3.46
N GLU A 66 19.00 -10.06 -3.85
CA GLU A 66 17.54 -10.22 -3.90
C GLU A 66 17.04 -10.77 -2.57
N LEU A 67 16.07 -10.11 -1.95
CA LEU A 67 15.38 -10.57 -0.74
C LEU A 67 14.01 -11.14 -1.09
N LYS A 68 13.75 -12.34 -0.59
CA LYS A 68 12.48 -13.08 -0.71
C LYS A 68 11.89 -13.40 0.65
N ASN A 69 10.68 -13.97 0.66
CA ASN A 69 9.96 -14.35 1.87
C ASN A 69 9.64 -13.13 2.77
N LEU A 70 9.17 -12.08 2.13
CA LEU A 70 8.80 -10.82 2.77
C LEU A 70 7.28 -10.79 2.93
N ASN A 71 6.77 -11.25 4.07
CA ASN A 71 5.35 -11.50 4.29
C ASN A 71 4.58 -10.29 4.84
N SER A 72 5.25 -9.16 5.04
CA SER A 72 4.65 -7.89 5.42
C SER A 72 5.55 -6.73 5.02
N PHE A 73 5.01 -5.52 4.91
CA PHE A 73 5.82 -4.33 4.64
C PHE A 73 6.82 -4.05 5.76
N SER A 74 6.46 -4.38 7.01
CA SER A 74 7.40 -4.33 8.13
C SER A 74 8.58 -5.28 7.94
N ASN A 75 8.34 -6.48 7.40
CA ASN A 75 9.41 -7.44 7.11
C ASN A 75 10.27 -6.99 5.93
N VAL A 76 9.69 -6.31 4.93
CA VAL A 76 10.46 -5.66 3.85
C VAL A 76 11.45 -4.66 4.46
N ARG A 77 10.97 -3.72 5.27
CA ARG A 77 11.81 -2.72 5.93
C ARG A 77 12.91 -3.37 6.77
N LYS A 78 12.56 -4.27 7.68
CA LYS A 78 13.51 -4.96 8.56
C LYS A 78 14.53 -5.80 7.80
N GLY A 79 14.11 -6.49 6.75
CA GLY A 79 15.00 -7.26 5.88
C GLY A 79 16.02 -6.36 5.16
N LEU A 80 15.57 -5.22 4.65
CA LEU A 80 16.43 -4.22 4.04
C LEU A 80 17.40 -3.58 5.05
N GLU A 81 16.92 -3.20 6.26
CA GLU A 81 17.77 -2.70 7.35
C GLU A 81 18.89 -3.68 7.69
N TYR A 82 18.57 -4.96 7.83
CA TYR A 82 19.55 -6.00 8.07
C TYR A 82 20.59 -6.10 6.93
N GLU A 83 20.12 -6.11 5.68
CA GLU A 83 21.00 -6.18 4.51
C GLU A 83 21.92 -4.96 4.39
N VAL A 84 21.45 -3.76 4.69
CA VAL A 84 22.28 -2.56 4.76
C VAL A 84 23.45 -2.79 5.72
N GLN A 85 23.17 -3.29 6.92
CA GLN A 85 24.20 -3.53 7.94
C GLN A 85 25.16 -4.65 7.53
N ARG A 86 24.62 -5.77 7.00
CA ARG A 86 25.42 -6.92 6.55
C ARG A 86 26.38 -6.53 5.42
N GLN A 87 25.83 -5.90 4.37
CA GLN A 87 26.64 -5.49 3.22
C GLN A 87 27.65 -4.42 3.59
N ALA A 88 27.28 -3.43 4.40
CA ALA A 88 28.20 -2.41 4.88
C ALA A 88 29.37 -3.01 5.69
N LYS A 89 29.09 -4.01 6.53
CA LYS A 89 30.14 -4.70 7.29
C LYS A 89 31.13 -5.43 6.36
N ILE A 90 30.64 -6.14 5.36
CA ILE A 90 31.47 -6.86 4.39
C ILE A 90 32.35 -5.88 3.60
N LEU A 91 31.74 -4.83 3.03
CA LEU A 91 32.44 -3.85 2.21
C LEU A 91 33.51 -3.08 3.03
N ARG A 92 33.20 -2.68 4.26
CA ARG A 92 34.17 -2.00 5.16
C ARG A 92 35.34 -2.89 5.56
N SER A 93 35.17 -4.21 5.58
CA SER A 93 36.26 -5.16 5.84
C SER A 93 37.06 -5.52 4.59
N GLY A 94 36.80 -4.88 3.43
CA GLY A 94 37.46 -5.18 2.15
C GLY A 94 36.92 -6.44 1.45
N GLY A 95 35.80 -6.98 1.93
CA GLY A 95 35.11 -8.11 1.30
C GLY A 95 34.31 -7.68 0.07
N VAL A 96 33.77 -8.68 -0.63
CA VAL A 96 33.00 -8.49 -1.86
C VAL A 96 31.59 -9.05 -1.66
N ILE A 97 30.60 -8.31 -2.11
CA ILE A 97 29.22 -8.79 -2.18
C ILE A 97 29.07 -9.62 -3.45
N ARG A 98 28.49 -10.82 -3.31
CA ARG A 98 28.13 -11.67 -4.43
C ARG A 98 26.67 -11.44 -4.81
N GLN A 99 26.34 -11.65 -6.08
CA GLN A 99 24.94 -11.64 -6.52
C GLN A 99 24.25 -12.89 -5.99
N GLU A 100 23.36 -12.71 -5.03
CA GLU A 100 22.71 -13.81 -4.32
C GLU A 100 21.24 -13.52 -4.06
N THR A 101 20.47 -14.60 -3.88
CA THR A 101 19.10 -14.55 -3.36
C THR A 101 19.13 -14.98 -1.90
N ARG A 102 18.53 -14.18 -1.04
CA ARG A 102 18.39 -14.42 0.39
C ARG A 102 16.92 -14.39 0.78
N ARG A 103 16.53 -15.13 1.82
CA ARG A 103 15.21 -15.03 2.43
C ARG A 103 15.29 -14.31 3.77
N TYR A 104 14.27 -13.53 4.09
CA TYR A 104 14.15 -12.97 5.42
C TYR A 104 13.70 -14.05 6.41
N ASP A 105 14.35 -14.10 7.56
CA ASP A 105 14.04 -14.95 8.71
C ASP A 105 13.53 -14.07 9.85
N GLU A 106 12.23 -14.04 10.02
CA GLU A 106 11.58 -13.18 11.00
C GLU A 106 11.92 -13.56 12.44
N ALA A 107 12.07 -14.87 12.71
CA ALA A 107 12.40 -15.36 14.06
C ALA A 107 13.77 -14.88 14.52
N ASN A 108 14.77 -14.90 13.65
CA ASN A 108 16.12 -14.46 13.93
C ASN A 108 16.40 -13.01 13.50
N LYS A 109 15.43 -12.31 12.93
CA LYS A 109 15.53 -10.94 12.39
C LYS A 109 16.77 -10.76 11.50
N SER A 110 17.01 -11.72 10.62
CA SER A 110 18.18 -11.81 9.77
C SER A 110 17.84 -12.28 8.38
N THR A 111 18.81 -12.30 7.47
CA THR A 111 18.65 -12.90 6.16
C THR A 111 19.48 -14.15 6.03
N ILE A 112 18.95 -15.17 5.37
CA ILE A 112 19.59 -16.46 5.14
C ILE A 112 19.85 -16.65 3.64
N LEU A 113 21.06 -17.04 3.28
CA LEU A 113 21.42 -17.34 1.90
C LEU A 113 20.57 -18.51 1.38
N MET A 114 19.95 -18.32 0.23
CA MET A 114 19.23 -19.38 -0.50
C MET A 114 20.07 -19.92 -1.65
N ARG A 115 20.60 -19.03 -2.48
CA ARG A 115 21.44 -19.39 -3.63
C ARG A 115 22.35 -18.23 -4.02
N VAL A 116 23.49 -18.57 -4.60
CA VAL A 116 24.34 -17.62 -5.34
C VAL A 116 23.95 -17.70 -6.82
N LYS A 117 23.77 -16.54 -7.46
CA LYS A 117 23.46 -16.49 -8.89
C LYS A 117 24.78 -16.53 -9.67
N GLU A 118 25.07 -17.66 -10.31
CA GLU A 118 26.21 -17.81 -11.20
C GLU A 118 25.75 -17.63 -12.66
N GLY A 119 26.20 -16.57 -13.31
CA GLY A 119 25.92 -16.28 -14.73
C GLY A 119 24.64 -15.48 -15.00
N ALA A 120 24.50 -15.03 -16.24
CA ALA A 120 23.32 -14.31 -16.72
C ALA A 120 22.13 -15.27 -16.83
N ALA A 121 20.96 -14.87 -16.32
CA ALA A 121 19.74 -15.64 -16.52
C ALA A 121 19.33 -15.56 -18.00
N ASP A 122 19.28 -16.70 -18.67
CA ASP A 122 18.69 -16.84 -20.00
C ASP A 122 17.19 -17.08 -19.83
N TYR A 123 16.38 -16.05 -20.01
CA TYR A 123 14.94 -16.12 -19.85
C TYR A 123 14.22 -16.78 -21.04
N ARG A 124 14.88 -16.97 -22.19
CA ARG A 124 14.31 -17.61 -23.38
C ARG A 124 12.92 -17.09 -23.74
N TYR A 125 12.78 -15.76 -23.80
CA TYR A 125 11.52 -15.14 -24.21
C TYR A 125 11.13 -15.59 -25.62
N PHE A 126 9.96 -16.22 -25.72
CA PHE A 126 9.30 -16.55 -26.97
C PHE A 126 7.78 -16.41 -26.79
N PRO A 127 7.02 -16.14 -27.86
CA PRO A 127 5.58 -16.09 -27.77
C PRO A 127 4.97 -17.40 -27.27
N GLU A 128 4.10 -17.34 -26.28
CA GLU A 128 3.37 -18.50 -25.79
C GLU A 128 2.36 -18.95 -26.85
N PRO A 129 2.42 -20.19 -27.37
CA PRO A 129 1.58 -20.63 -28.47
C PRO A 129 0.09 -20.70 -28.12
N ASP A 130 -0.25 -20.82 -26.83
CA ASP A 130 -1.63 -20.89 -26.37
C ASP A 130 -2.24 -19.49 -26.09
N LEU A 131 -1.47 -18.43 -26.20
CA LEU A 131 -1.91 -17.05 -26.00
C LEU A 131 -1.98 -16.32 -27.34
N PRO A 132 -3.18 -15.93 -27.81
CA PRO A 132 -3.31 -15.12 -29.01
C PRO A 132 -2.75 -13.70 -28.77
N LEU A 133 -2.40 -13.04 -29.85
CA LEU A 133 -2.05 -11.62 -29.81
C LEU A 133 -3.27 -10.79 -29.38
N PHE A 134 -3.09 -9.97 -28.34
CA PHE A 134 -4.08 -8.98 -27.94
C PHE A 134 -3.69 -7.62 -28.48
N GLU A 135 -4.59 -7.01 -29.23
CA GLU A 135 -4.44 -5.61 -29.65
C GLU A 135 -5.27 -4.74 -28.71
N ILE A 136 -4.59 -3.87 -27.98
CA ILE A 136 -5.23 -2.90 -27.09
C ILE A 136 -5.27 -1.57 -27.84
N SER A 137 -6.48 -1.09 -28.16
CA SER A 137 -6.65 0.17 -28.87
C SER A 137 -6.49 1.38 -27.93
N ASP A 138 -6.14 2.53 -28.51
CA ASP A 138 -6.05 3.79 -27.79
C ASP A 138 -7.43 4.20 -27.21
N GLU A 139 -8.51 3.90 -27.94
CA GLU A 139 -9.88 4.16 -27.49
C GLU A 139 -10.21 3.38 -26.22
N TRP A 140 -9.80 2.09 -26.15
CA TRP A 140 -10.00 1.28 -24.95
C TRP A 140 -9.17 1.80 -23.76
N ILE A 141 -7.94 2.27 -24.00
CA ILE A 141 -7.12 2.89 -22.96
C ILE A 141 -7.81 4.15 -22.43
N GLU A 142 -8.34 5.01 -23.31
CA GLU A 142 -9.04 6.23 -22.88
C GLU A 142 -10.35 5.91 -22.14
N GLU A 143 -11.11 4.91 -22.54
CA GLU A 143 -12.26 4.42 -21.78
C GLU A 143 -11.87 4.04 -20.37
N MET A 144 -10.82 3.21 -20.20
CA MET A 144 -10.31 2.82 -18.88
C MET A 144 -9.84 4.02 -18.05
N ARG A 145 -9.24 5.04 -18.66
CA ARG A 145 -8.84 6.27 -17.96
C ARG A 145 -10.02 7.00 -17.33
N THR A 146 -11.18 7.02 -17.99
CA THR A 146 -12.40 7.67 -17.48
C THR A 146 -13.03 6.92 -16.31
N GLU A 147 -12.73 5.63 -16.18
CA GLU A 147 -13.23 4.77 -15.11
C GLU A 147 -12.33 4.77 -13.86
N LEU A 148 -11.12 5.34 -13.96
CA LEU A 148 -10.22 5.41 -12.81
C LEU A 148 -10.83 6.27 -11.70
N PRO A 149 -10.83 5.79 -10.45
CA PRO A 149 -11.29 6.58 -9.32
C PRO A 149 -10.32 7.73 -9.02
N GLU A 150 -10.79 8.74 -8.31
CA GLU A 150 -9.91 9.70 -7.67
C GLU A 150 -9.00 8.98 -6.67
N PHE A 151 -7.69 9.12 -6.81
CA PHE A 151 -6.72 8.40 -5.99
C PHE A 151 -6.58 9.00 -4.58
N PRO A 152 -6.10 8.21 -3.60
CA PRO A 152 -6.01 8.64 -2.20
C PRO A 152 -5.27 9.97 -2.01
N LYS A 153 -4.20 10.20 -2.75
CA LYS A 153 -3.41 11.44 -2.66
C LYS A 153 -4.22 12.68 -3.03
N ASP A 154 -5.00 12.59 -4.10
CA ASP A 154 -5.80 13.71 -4.60
C ASP A 154 -7.02 13.95 -3.69
N ARG A 155 -7.68 12.87 -3.21
CA ARG A 155 -8.74 12.96 -2.19
C ARG A 155 -8.25 13.63 -0.91
N ARG A 156 -7.08 13.26 -0.40
CA ARG A 156 -6.49 13.90 0.79
C ARG A 156 -6.32 15.40 0.59
N ALA A 157 -5.72 15.78 -0.54
CA ALA A 157 -5.52 17.19 -0.88
C ALA A 157 -6.85 17.93 -0.94
N ARG A 158 -7.88 17.34 -1.54
CA ARG A 158 -9.22 17.91 -1.63
C ARG A 158 -9.90 18.02 -0.26
N TYR A 159 -9.82 17.01 0.59
CA TYR A 159 -10.40 17.03 1.94
C TYR A 159 -9.79 18.15 2.81
N VAL A 160 -8.49 18.36 2.69
CA VAL A 160 -7.82 19.46 3.39
C VAL A 160 -8.23 20.82 2.80
N ALA A 161 -8.18 20.98 1.48
CA ALA A 161 -8.38 22.26 0.81
C ALA A 161 -9.85 22.70 0.81
N GLU A 162 -10.80 21.80 0.59
CA GLU A 162 -12.20 22.13 0.37
C GLU A 162 -13.08 21.87 1.61
N LEU A 163 -12.75 20.82 2.40
CA LEU A 163 -13.55 20.45 3.57
C LEU A 163 -12.93 20.93 4.90
N GLY A 164 -11.74 21.54 4.85
CA GLY A 164 -11.06 22.08 6.03
C GLY A 164 -10.61 21.04 7.05
N LEU A 165 -10.44 19.77 6.63
CA LEU A 165 -9.95 18.73 7.50
C LEU A 165 -8.44 18.87 7.73
N SER A 166 -7.95 18.31 8.84
CA SER A 166 -6.51 18.19 9.07
C SER A 166 -5.90 17.13 8.15
N ASP A 167 -4.59 17.24 7.88
CA ASP A 167 -3.86 16.18 7.14
C ASP A 167 -4.02 14.81 7.80
N TYR A 168 -4.05 14.79 9.13
CA TYR A 168 -4.27 13.55 9.89
C TYR A 168 -5.65 12.94 9.59
N ASP A 169 -6.73 13.72 9.70
CA ASP A 169 -8.09 13.26 9.43
C ASP A 169 -8.24 12.78 7.97
N ALA A 170 -7.71 13.56 7.02
CA ALA A 170 -7.74 13.22 5.61
C ALA A 170 -6.99 11.89 5.33
N ASN A 171 -5.84 11.67 5.95
CA ASN A 171 -5.11 10.41 5.85
C ASN A 171 -5.89 9.22 6.41
N GLN A 172 -6.52 9.37 7.57
CA GLN A 172 -7.32 8.30 8.18
C GLN A 172 -8.53 7.93 7.32
N LEU A 173 -9.28 8.92 6.86
CA LEU A 173 -10.48 8.73 6.03
C LEU A 173 -10.19 8.11 4.67
N THR A 174 -9.01 8.36 4.10
CA THR A 174 -8.63 7.84 2.79
C THR A 174 -7.78 6.56 2.85
N ALA A 175 -7.55 6.01 4.04
CA ALA A 175 -6.80 4.77 4.20
C ALA A 175 -7.43 3.57 3.46
N THR A 176 -8.77 3.57 3.31
CA THR A 176 -9.49 2.63 2.45
C THR A 176 -10.50 3.35 1.58
N LYS A 177 -10.76 2.82 0.38
CA LYS A 177 -11.78 3.36 -0.53
C LYS A 177 -13.17 3.35 0.12
N VAL A 178 -13.52 2.27 0.82
CA VAL A 178 -14.81 2.10 1.49
C VAL A 178 -15.06 3.21 2.51
N THR A 179 -14.09 3.50 3.36
CA THR A 179 -14.22 4.57 4.36
C THR A 179 -14.35 5.93 3.69
N SER A 180 -13.57 6.21 2.66
CA SER A 180 -13.64 7.52 1.99
C SER A 180 -14.92 7.69 1.20
N ASP A 181 -15.41 6.66 0.52
CA ASP A 181 -16.68 6.71 -0.20
C ASP A 181 -17.87 6.91 0.76
N PHE A 182 -17.86 6.24 1.91
CA PHE A 182 -18.85 6.44 2.97
C PHE A 182 -18.82 7.88 3.51
N PHE A 183 -17.64 8.40 3.78
CA PHE A 183 -17.46 9.78 4.25
C PHE A 183 -17.99 10.79 3.24
N GLU A 184 -17.65 10.64 1.96
CA GLU A 184 -18.13 11.53 0.89
C GLU A 184 -19.65 11.47 0.73
N ALA A 185 -20.24 10.26 0.79
CA ALA A 185 -21.68 10.09 0.74
C ALA A 185 -22.37 10.81 1.91
N ALA A 186 -21.83 10.71 3.13
CA ALA A 186 -22.38 11.41 4.29
C ALA A 186 -22.28 12.94 4.16
N VAL A 187 -21.15 13.46 3.66
CA VAL A 187 -20.99 14.89 3.41
C VAL A 187 -21.92 15.37 2.29
N ALA A 188 -22.10 14.59 1.23
CA ALA A 188 -23.03 14.91 0.13
C ALA A 188 -24.50 14.97 0.59
N LEU A 189 -24.88 14.23 1.64
CA LEU A 189 -26.19 14.29 2.29
C LEU A 189 -26.35 15.50 3.24
N GLY A 190 -25.33 16.36 3.35
CA GLY A 190 -25.35 17.56 4.18
C GLY A 190 -24.74 17.38 5.57
N GLY A 191 -24.09 16.24 5.83
CA GLY A 191 -23.32 16.05 7.07
C GLY A 191 -22.14 17.01 7.17
N ASP A 192 -21.91 17.58 8.37
CA ASP A 192 -20.72 18.37 8.63
C ASP A 192 -19.47 17.50 8.54
N ALA A 193 -18.52 17.88 7.66
CA ALA A 193 -17.35 17.06 7.35
C ALA A 193 -16.51 16.72 8.60
N LYS A 194 -16.36 17.67 9.53
CA LYS A 194 -15.58 17.43 10.76
C LYS A 194 -16.28 16.47 11.71
N GLN A 195 -17.60 16.59 11.84
CA GLN A 195 -18.38 15.70 12.71
C GLN A 195 -18.43 14.28 12.14
N VAL A 196 -18.73 14.14 10.83
CA VAL A 196 -18.70 12.83 10.16
C VAL A 196 -17.32 12.18 10.32
N SER A 197 -16.25 12.96 10.11
CA SER A 197 -14.88 12.48 10.34
C SER A 197 -14.65 11.99 11.77
N ASN A 198 -15.08 12.77 12.77
CA ASN A 198 -14.92 12.39 14.18
C ASN A 198 -15.66 11.08 14.52
N TRP A 199 -16.90 10.92 14.06
CA TRP A 199 -17.66 9.70 14.28
C TRP A 199 -17.05 8.49 13.61
N LEU A 200 -16.61 8.61 12.36
CA LEU A 200 -15.97 7.50 11.64
C LEU A 200 -14.66 7.07 12.29
N GLN A 201 -13.84 8.02 12.75
CA GLN A 201 -12.55 7.73 13.39
C GLN A 201 -12.66 7.34 14.87
N GLY A 202 -13.73 7.76 15.54
CA GLY A 202 -14.01 7.46 16.95
C GLY A 202 -14.84 6.19 17.12
N GLU A 203 -16.12 6.37 17.42
CA GLU A 203 -17.03 5.31 17.84
C GLU A 203 -17.21 4.22 16.78
N VAL A 204 -17.32 4.61 15.50
CA VAL A 204 -17.46 3.63 14.42
C VAL A 204 -16.20 2.77 14.32
N ALA A 205 -15.01 3.39 14.27
CA ALA A 205 -13.76 2.64 14.23
C ALA A 205 -13.56 1.75 15.47
N GLN A 206 -13.93 2.24 16.65
CA GLN A 206 -13.88 1.46 17.88
C GLN A 206 -14.78 0.23 17.81
N PHE A 207 -16.01 0.39 17.35
CA PHE A 207 -16.96 -0.71 17.16
C PHE A 207 -16.44 -1.73 16.15
N LEU A 208 -15.98 -1.29 14.97
CA LEU A 208 -15.45 -2.18 13.94
C LEU A 208 -14.26 -2.99 14.44
N ASN A 209 -13.34 -2.36 15.16
CA ASN A 209 -12.19 -3.04 15.76
C ASN A 209 -12.59 -4.07 16.85
N ALA A 210 -13.57 -3.74 17.69
CA ALA A 210 -14.04 -4.63 18.76
C ALA A 210 -14.74 -5.86 18.18
N GLU A 211 -15.54 -5.70 17.12
CA GLU A 211 -16.27 -6.77 16.46
C GLU A 211 -15.44 -7.53 15.41
N GLY A 212 -14.26 -7.02 15.05
CA GLY A 212 -13.44 -7.56 13.95
C GLY A 212 -14.14 -7.47 12.60
N LYS A 213 -14.94 -6.43 12.38
CA LYS A 213 -15.73 -6.19 11.16
C LYS A 213 -15.21 -5.04 10.35
N THR A 214 -15.59 -5.01 9.09
CA THR A 214 -15.42 -3.87 8.19
C THR A 214 -16.69 -3.01 8.15
N LEU A 215 -16.57 -1.82 7.59
CA LEU A 215 -17.70 -0.89 7.44
C LEU A 215 -18.83 -1.46 6.56
N GLU A 216 -18.48 -2.31 5.58
CA GLU A 216 -19.41 -2.99 4.67
C GLU A 216 -20.20 -4.13 5.35
N GLU A 217 -19.68 -4.67 6.46
CA GLU A 217 -20.29 -5.78 7.20
C GLU A 217 -21.26 -5.33 8.30
N ILE A 218 -21.44 -4.05 8.47
CA ILE A 218 -22.37 -3.47 9.45
C ILE A 218 -23.53 -2.76 8.74
N GLN A 219 -24.63 -2.54 9.48
CA GLN A 219 -25.85 -1.93 8.92
C GLN A 219 -25.85 -0.39 8.98
N LEU A 220 -24.72 0.23 9.35
CA LEU A 220 -24.61 1.68 9.36
C LEU A 220 -24.57 2.19 7.92
N THR A 221 -25.45 3.15 7.60
CA THR A 221 -25.44 3.85 6.31
C THR A 221 -25.05 5.31 6.48
N PRO A 222 -24.59 5.99 5.42
CA PRO A 222 -24.30 7.43 5.47
C PRO A 222 -25.51 8.23 5.95
N GLU A 223 -26.74 7.89 5.52
CA GLU A 223 -27.99 8.54 5.92
C GLU A 223 -28.21 8.42 7.43
N ASN A 224 -28.07 7.20 7.99
CA ASN A 224 -28.26 6.96 9.41
C ASN A 224 -27.25 7.77 10.25
N LEU A 225 -25.98 7.85 9.80
CA LEU A 225 -24.96 8.64 10.48
C LEU A 225 -25.29 10.12 10.46
N VAL A 226 -25.69 10.67 9.31
CA VAL A 226 -26.06 12.10 9.18
C VAL A 226 -27.29 12.42 10.01
N GLU A 227 -28.32 11.58 9.98
CA GLU A 227 -29.52 11.75 10.80
C GLU A 227 -29.20 11.71 12.30
N MET A 228 -28.36 10.76 12.73
CA MET A 228 -27.91 10.67 14.12
C MET A 228 -27.17 11.95 14.55
N ILE A 229 -26.26 12.46 13.73
CA ILE A 229 -25.53 13.70 14.01
C ILE A 229 -26.53 14.88 14.15
N ALA A 230 -27.51 14.97 13.27
CA ALA A 230 -28.52 16.05 13.29
C ALA A 230 -29.35 16.03 14.57
N ILE A 231 -29.80 14.84 15.06
CA ILE A 231 -30.57 14.75 16.31
C ILE A 231 -29.74 14.97 17.57
N ILE A 232 -28.43 14.86 17.48
CA ILE A 232 -27.50 15.25 18.55
C ILE A 232 -27.37 16.79 18.55
N GLU A 233 -27.21 17.41 17.39
CA GLU A 233 -27.06 18.86 17.25
C GLU A 233 -28.30 19.62 17.68
N ASP A 234 -29.50 19.10 17.41
CA ASP A 234 -30.75 19.72 17.85
C ASP A 234 -31.06 19.49 19.35
N GLY A 235 -30.22 18.69 20.04
CA GLY A 235 -30.32 18.42 21.46
C GLY A 235 -31.34 17.35 21.84
N THR A 236 -31.91 16.63 20.88
CA THR A 236 -32.87 15.53 21.11
C THR A 236 -32.22 14.38 21.87
N ILE A 237 -30.97 14.05 21.54
CA ILE A 237 -30.15 13.08 22.28
C ILE A 237 -28.78 13.65 22.59
N SER A 238 -28.10 13.11 23.59
CA SER A 238 -26.69 13.44 23.85
C SER A 238 -25.78 12.48 23.11
N SER A 239 -24.55 12.94 22.81
CA SER A 239 -23.51 12.11 22.18
C SER A 239 -23.13 10.84 22.98
N LYS A 240 -23.55 10.74 24.27
CA LYS A 240 -23.35 9.53 25.09
C LYS A 240 -24.44 8.47 24.88
N ILE A 241 -25.57 8.87 24.31
CA ILE A 241 -26.71 7.98 24.05
C ILE A 241 -26.66 7.46 22.60
N ALA A 242 -26.08 8.24 21.70
CA ALA A 242 -25.85 7.86 20.31
C ALA A 242 -24.74 6.82 20.20
#